data_de47efff63768273bfa4b047b9c3e592
#
_entry.id   de47efff63768273bfa4b047b9c3e592
#
_cell.length_a   1.000
_cell.length_b   1.000
_cell.length_c   1.000
_cell.angle_alpha   90.00
_cell.angle_beta   90.00
_cell.angle_gamma   90.00
#
_symmetry.space_group_name_H-M   'P 1'
#
loop_
_entity.id
_entity.type
_entity.pdbx_description
1 polymer ?
#
loop_
_entity_poly.entity_id
_entity_poly.type
_entity_poly.pdbx_seq_one_letter_code
_entity_poly.pdbx_strand_id
1 'polypeptide(L)'
;MKKLFLSTLCSLCMLFIISCNKDNQSSEISETSQPVNKAIMALKTSEARKSSFADQLTNEEKIQFVESRLNAVTEELKLDAEQLSVLNELKPFLKPDLYVRDSKLNKEAIQFDSVWKEKARKVFSKEQLNYIFSFNTLSELKNNLTNVNIKSTTRAGAEDCDCSTKSDWCSGGNCGGPACAFQSYACGTLYLYHCDGTCR
;
A
#
# COMPACT_ATOMS: atom_id res chain seq x y z
N MET A 1 78.90 -8.19 -16.98
CA MET A 1 77.92 -7.26 -17.55
C MET A 1 76.74 -8.05 -18.02
N LYS A 2 75.89 -8.47 -17.13
CA LYS A 2 74.60 -9.16 -17.38
C LYS A 2 73.83 -9.19 -16.10
N LYS A 3 72.94 -8.22 -15.83
CA LYS A 3 71.92 -8.23 -14.78
C LYS A 3 71.22 -6.87 -14.75
N LEU A 4 70.36 -6.59 -15.71
CA LEU A 4 69.53 -5.38 -15.69
C LEU A 4 68.41 -5.49 -16.76
N PHE A 5 67.59 -6.55 -16.71
CA PHE A 5 66.42 -6.65 -17.61
C PHE A 5 65.26 -7.49 -17.02
N LEU A 6 65.08 -7.44 -15.69
CA LEU A 6 63.98 -8.23 -15.14
C LEU A 6 63.14 -7.45 -14.10
N SER A 7 63.07 -6.15 -14.25
CA SER A 7 62.30 -5.33 -13.26
C SER A 7 61.23 -4.41 -13.86
N THR A 8 60.94 -4.50 -15.16
CA THR A 8 60.01 -3.57 -15.83
C THR A 8 58.72 -4.22 -16.39
N LEU A 9 58.47 -5.48 -16.05
CA LEU A 9 57.29 -6.18 -16.61
C LEU A 9 56.15 -6.44 -15.59
N CYS A 10 56.26 -5.94 -14.38
CA CYS A 10 55.25 -6.17 -13.34
C CYS A 10 54.41 -4.91 -12.96
N SER A 11 54.65 -3.80 -13.67
CA SER A 11 53.93 -2.53 -13.35
C SER A 11 52.82 -2.17 -14.33
N LEU A 12 52.46 -3.05 -15.28
CA LEU A 12 51.46 -2.73 -16.30
C LEU A 12 50.14 -3.51 -16.18
N CYS A 13 49.95 -4.28 -15.12
CA CYS A 13 48.71 -5.09 -14.94
C CYS A 13 47.76 -4.56 -13.86
N MET A 14 47.97 -3.36 -13.31
CA MET A 14 47.11 -2.82 -12.24
C MET A 14 46.21 -1.65 -12.65
N LEU A 15 45.91 -1.47 -13.93
CA LEU A 15 45.12 -0.33 -14.41
C LEU A 15 43.81 -0.68 -15.15
N PHE A 16 43.26 -1.88 -14.98
CA PHE A 16 41.97 -2.23 -15.64
C PHE A 16 40.90 -2.76 -14.73
N ILE A 17 40.76 -2.30 -13.50
CA ILE A 17 39.56 -2.58 -12.70
C ILE A 17 39.01 -1.27 -12.10
N ILE A 18 38.77 -0.26 -12.94
CA ILE A 18 37.80 0.79 -12.66
C ILE A 18 36.89 0.84 -13.89
N SER A 19 36.14 -0.22 -14.13
CA SER A 19 34.92 -0.14 -14.92
C SER A 19 33.82 0.32 -13.99
N CYS A 20 33.51 1.60 -14.08
CA CYS A 20 32.30 2.19 -13.54
C CYS A 20 31.09 1.39 -13.94
N ASN A 21 30.51 0.65 -13.02
CA ASN A 21 29.10 0.34 -13.05
C ASN A 21 28.34 1.57 -12.55
N LYS A 22 28.20 2.53 -13.42
CA LYS A 22 27.26 3.63 -13.28
C LYS A 22 26.05 3.21 -14.10
N ASP A 23 25.16 2.47 -13.50
CA ASP A 23 23.74 2.29 -13.90
C ASP A 23 23.18 1.09 -13.12
N ASN A 24 22.86 1.30 -11.87
CA ASN A 24 21.84 0.53 -11.13
C ASN A 24 21.56 1.20 -9.77
N GLN A 25 21.12 2.44 -9.84
CA GLN A 25 20.54 3.13 -8.69
C GLN A 25 19.02 3.16 -8.85
N SER A 26 18.39 1.99 -8.92
CA SER A 26 16.94 1.88 -9.05
C SER A 26 16.33 0.61 -8.44
N SER A 27 17.00 -0.09 -7.53
CA SER A 27 16.39 -1.31 -6.99
C SER A 27 16.72 -1.64 -5.53
N GLU A 28 17.30 -0.72 -4.76
CA GLU A 28 17.57 -1.00 -3.34
C GLU A 28 16.42 -0.65 -2.37
N ILE A 29 15.30 -0.10 -2.85
CA ILE A 29 14.16 0.24 -1.97
C ILE A 29 13.23 -0.96 -1.73
N SER A 30 13.37 -2.05 -2.48
CA SER A 30 12.40 -3.16 -2.48
C SER A 30 12.59 -4.21 -1.38
N GLU A 31 13.77 -4.37 -0.81
CA GLU A 31 14.00 -5.48 0.13
C GLU A 31 13.56 -5.21 1.58
N THR A 32 13.48 -3.94 1.99
CA THR A 32 13.14 -3.58 3.38
C THR A 32 11.64 -3.49 3.64
N SER A 33 10.82 -3.23 2.62
CA SER A 33 9.36 -3.08 2.76
C SER A 33 8.60 -4.41 2.81
N GLN A 34 9.15 -5.47 2.24
CA GLN A 34 8.51 -6.79 2.22
C GLN A 34 8.25 -7.40 3.62
N PRO A 35 9.15 -7.30 4.63
CA PRO A 35 8.90 -7.92 5.92
C PRO A 35 7.71 -7.30 6.67
N VAL A 36 7.51 -5.97 6.59
CA VAL A 36 6.40 -5.29 7.29
C VAL A 36 5.04 -5.70 6.70
N ASN A 37 4.90 -5.65 5.38
CA ASN A 37 3.68 -6.07 4.70
C ASN A 37 3.37 -7.54 4.98
N LYS A 38 4.37 -8.43 4.88
CA LYS A 38 4.21 -9.85 5.13
C LYS A 38 3.77 -10.14 6.57
N ALA A 39 4.34 -9.45 7.55
CA ALA A 39 3.99 -9.61 8.95
C ALA A 39 2.54 -9.20 9.22
N ILE A 40 2.10 -8.04 8.72
CA ILE A 40 0.72 -7.57 8.87
C ILE A 40 -0.25 -8.50 8.14
N MET A 41 0.02 -8.82 6.87
CA MET A 41 -0.88 -9.65 6.07
C MET A 41 -0.98 -11.11 6.56
N ALA A 42 -0.04 -11.57 7.40
CA ALA A 42 -0.10 -12.87 8.07
C ALA A 42 -1.09 -12.90 9.26
N LEU A 43 -1.56 -11.77 9.76
CA LEU A 43 -2.58 -11.72 10.80
C LEU A 43 -3.90 -12.28 10.27
N LYS A 44 -4.63 -12.99 11.14
CA LYS A 44 -5.77 -13.81 10.72
C LYS A 44 -6.98 -13.01 10.23
N THR A 45 -7.20 -11.83 10.78
CA THR A 45 -8.40 -11.03 10.47
C THR A 45 -8.04 -9.67 9.90
N SER A 46 -8.94 -9.10 9.10
CA SER A 46 -8.80 -7.75 8.55
C SER A 46 -8.71 -6.69 9.67
N GLU A 47 -9.45 -6.87 10.75
CA GLU A 47 -9.43 -5.99 11.93
C GLU A 47 -8.05 -5.99 12.61
N ALA A 48 -7.46 -7.19 12.81
CA ALA A 48 -6.14 -7.30 13.40
C ALA A 48 -5.07 -6.63 12.53
N ARG A 49 -5.16 -6.78 11.19
CA ARG A 49 -4.25 -6.12 10.24
C ARG A 49 -4.41 -4.60 10.30
N LYS A 50 -5.64 -4.10 10.33
CA LYS A 50 -6.00 -2.69 10.43
C LYS A 50 -5.48 -2.06 11.71
N SER A 51 -5.74 -2.68 12.85
CA SER A 51 -5.26 -2.23 14.15
C SER A 51 -3.74 -2.23 14.22
N SER A 52 -3.08 -3.28 13.72
CA SER A 52 -1.62 -3.35 13.67
C SER A 52 -1.04 -2.21 12.81
N PHE A 53 -1.60 -1.95 11.63
CA PHE A 53 -1.18 -0.82 10.81
C PHE A 53 -1.37 0.53 11.53
N ALA A 54 -2.54 0.73 12.14
CA ALA A 54 -2.89 2.01 12.76
C ALA A 54 -2.03 2.33 13.98
N ASP A 55 -1.84 1.34 14.88
CA ASP A 55 -1.39 1.55 16.25
C ASP A 55 0.05 1.08 16.50
N GLN A 56 0.60 0.19 15.66
CA GLN A 56 1.92 -0.42 15.91
C GLN A 56 2.99 0.05 14.95
N LEU A 57 2.64 0.57 13.77
CA LEU A 57 3.61 1.00 12.77
C LEU A 57 4.01 2.46 12.97
N THR A 58 5.30 2.73 12.81
CA THR A 58 5.82 4.08 12.59
C THR A 58 5.30 4.65 11.26
N ASN A 59 5.43 5.95 11.03
CA ASN A 59 5.01 6.55 9.77
C ASN A 59 5.82 6.01 8.57
N GLU A 60 7.11 5.75 8.76
CA GLU A 60 7.99 5.13 7.77
C GLU A 60 7.52 3.72 7.42
N GLU A 61 7.19 2.91 8.40
CA GLU A 61 6.68 1.54 8.19
C GLU A 61 5.30 1.55 7.52
N LYS A 62 4.45 2.53 7.82
CA LYS A 62 3.17 2.72 7.12
C LYS A 62 3.39 2.98 5.62
N ILE A 63 4.35 3.83 5.26
CA ILE A 63 4.71 4.07 3.86
C ILE A 63 5.22 2.79 3.21
N GLN A 64 6.14 2.08 3.83
CA GLN A 64 6.66 0.82 3.31
C GLN A 64 5.54 -0.22 3.10
N PHE A 65 4.62 -0.32 4.05
CA PHE A 65 3.44 -1.17 3.90
C PHE A 65 2.61 -0.79 2.68
N VAL A 66 2.27 0.50 2.52
CA VAL A 66 1.44 0.97 1.40
C VAL A 66 2.13 0.76 0.06
N GLU A 67 3.41 1.09 -0.07
CA GLU A 67 4.19 0.84 -1.29
C GLU A 67 4.20 -0.64 -1.66
N SER A 68 4.51 -1.50 -0.70
CA SER A 68 4.50 -2.95 -0.90
C SER A 68 3.11 -3.46 -1.27
N ARG A 69 2.05 -2.93 -0.65
CA ARG A 69 0.66 -3.29 -0.96
C ARG A 69 0.29 -2.89 -2.38
N LEU A 70 0.59 -1.66 -2.81
CA LEU A 70 0.30 -1.18 -4.16
C LEU A 70 1.04 -1.99 -5.22
N ASN A 71 2.29 -2.38 -4.95
CA ASN A 71 3.06 -3.25 -5.84
C ASN A 71 2.44 -4.65 -5.95
N ALA A 72 2.11 -5.27 -4.81
CA ALA A 72 1.48 -6.59 -4.78
C ALA A 72 0.13 -6.59 -5.53
N VAL A 73 -0.71 -5.60 -5.30
CA VAL A 73 -2.01 -5.45 -5.98
C VAL A 73 -1.84 -5.30 -7.49
N THR A 74 -0.83 -4.56 -7.94
CA THR A 74 -0.51 -4.41 -9.37
C THR A 74 -0.29 -5.75 -10.05
N GLU A 75 0.47 -6.64 -9.40
CA GLU A 75 0.77 -7.98 -9.91
C GLU A 75 -0.44 -8.92 -9.80
N GLU A 76 -1.12 -8.93 -8.66
CA GLU A 76 -2.22 -9.83 -8.36
C GLU A 76 -3.48 -9.57 -9.21
N LEU A 77 -3.79 -8.30 -9.48
CA LEU A 77 -4.93 -7.88 -10.30
C LEU A 77 -4.59 -7.75 -11.78
N LYS A 78 -3.31 -7.85 -12.16
CA LYS A 78 -2.83 -7.68 -13.54
C LYS A 78 -3.34 -6.37 -14.16
N LEU A 79 -3.09 -5.27 -13.47
CA LEU A 79 -3.58 -3.95 -13.85
C LEU A 79 -3.11 -3.57 -15.25
N ASP A 80 -3.98 -2.96 -16.05
CA ASP A 80 -3.63 -2.41 -17.34
C ASP A 80 -2.90 -1.06 -17.23
N ALA A 81 -2.49 -0.48 -18.37
CA ALA A 81 -1.69 0.74 -18.40
C ALA A 81 -2.46 1.96 -17.85
N GLU A 82 -3.78 2.03 -18.08
CA GLU A 82 -4.61 3.13 -17.58
C GLU A 82 -4.80 3.04 -16.07
N GLN A 83 -5.10 1.84 -15.57
CA GLN A 83 -5.20 1.56 -14.13
C GLN A 83 -3.88 1.86 -13.40
N LEU A 84 -2.74 1.43 -13.99
CA LEU A 84 -1.42 1.71 -13.45
C LEU A 84 -1.13 3.22 -13.42
N SER A 85 -1.50 3.95 -14.47
CA SER A 85 -1.33 5.40 -14.53
C SER A 85 -2.08 6.09 -13.40
N VAL A 86 -3.34 5.75 -13.18
CA VAL A 86 -4.18 6.31 -12.11
C VAL A 86 -3.63 5.95 -10.73
N LEU A 87 -3.20 4.69 -10.53
CA LEU A 87 -2.63 4.27 -9.25
C LEU A 87 -1.31 4.99 -8.94
N ASN A 88 -0.48 5.22 -9.94
CA ASN A 88 0.79 5.92 -9.80
C ASN A 88 0.64 7.39 -9.39
N GLU A 89 -0.51 8.01 -9.62
CA GLU A 89 -0.80 9.38 -9.14
C GLU A 89 -0.76 9.49 -7.60
N LEU A 90 -0.87 8.39 -6.88
CA LEU A 90 -0.75 8.35 -5.42
C LEU A 90 0.71 8.38 -4.92
N LYS A 91 1.68 7.98 -5.73
CA LYS A 91 3.09 7.86 -5.32
C LYS A 91 3.73 9.14 -4.77
N PRO A 92 3.44 10.35 -5.29
CA PRO A 92 4.01 11.59 -4.74
C PRO A 92 3.68 11.83 -3.26
N PHE A 93 2.59 11.22 -2.76
CA PHE A 93 2.15 11.34 -1.36
C PHE A 93 2.80 10.31 -0.43
N LEU A 94 3.48 9.29 -0.96
CA LEU A 94 4.08 8.22 -0.14
C LEU A 94 5.36 8.71 0.55
N LYS A 95 5.19 9.50 1.59
CA LYS A 95 6.24 10.04 2.45
C LYS A 95 5.76 10.01 3.91
N PRO A 96 6.65 9.87 4.91
CA PRO A 96 6.26 9.74 6.32
C PRO A 96 5.33 10.84 6.82
N ASP A 97 5.49 12.07 6.33
CA ASP A 97 4.63 13.22 6.66
C ASP A 97 3.16 13.02 6.26
N LEU A 98 2.86 12.06 5.40
CA LEU A 98 1.49 11.69 5.04
C LEU A 98 0.66 11.32 6.29
N TYR A 99 1.28 10.61 7.24
CA TYR A 99 0.63 10.14 8.47
C TYR A 99 0.84 11.09 9.66
N VAL A 100 1.49 12.21 9.45
CA VAL A 100 1.52 13.30 10.44
C VAL A 100 0.23 14.10 10.30
N ARG A 101 -0.65 13.99 11.31
CA ARG A 101 -1.93 14.69 11.32
C ARG A 101 -1.74 16.19 11.10
N ASP A 102 -2.56 16.76 10.25
CA ASP A 102 -2.55 18.19 9.90
C ASP A 102 -1.26 18.70 9.24
N SER A 103 -0.33 17.83 8.85
CA SER A 103 0.80 18.21 8.02
C SER A 103 0.31 18.79 6.68
N LYS A 104 1.20 19.52 6.01
CA LYS A 104 0.89 20.05 4.66
C LYS A 104 0.58 18.90 3.70
N LEU A 105 1.41 17.84 3.71
CA LEU A 105 1.25 16.69 2.82
C LEU A 105 -0.05 15.93 3.09
N ASN A 106 -0.41 15.74 4.38
CA ASN A 106 -1.66 15.08 4.75
C ASN A 106 -2.87 15.84 4.21
N LYS A 107 -2.91 17.16 4.37
CA LYS A 107 -3.99 18.01 3.84
C LYS A 107 -4.07 17.98 2.32
N GLU A 108 -2.94 18.04 1.64
CA GLU A 108 -2.86 17.96 0.17
C GLU A 108 -3.36 16.60 -0.33
N ALA A 109 -2.99 15.50 0.33
CA ALA A 109 -3.45 14.15 -0.02
C ALA A 109 -4.97 14.01 0.16
N ILE A 110 -5.54 14.54 1.24
CA ILE A 110 -6.99 14.52 1.49
C ILE A 110 -7.74 15.34 0.42
N GLN A 111 -7.22 16.50 0.04
CA GLN A 111 -7.81 17.31 -1.04
C GLN A 111 -7.72 16.60 -2.38
N PHE A 112 -6.57 16.01 -2.68
CA PHE A 112 -6.34 15.25 -3.92
C PHE A 112 -7.26 14.03 -4.01
N ASP A 113 -7.49 13.31 -2.92
CA ASP A 113 -8.34 12.11 -2.88
C ASP A 113 -9.74 12.36 -3.45
N SER A 114 -10.34 13.52 -3.21
CA SER A 114 -11.67 13.84 -3.73
C SER A 114 -11.75 13.82 -5.27
N VAL A 115 -10.70 14.31 -5.94
CA VAL A 115 -10.59 14.33 -7.41
C VAL A 115 -10.12 12.97 -7.92
N TRP A 116 -9.16 12.36 -7.24
CA TRP A 116 -8.59 11.08 -7.61
C TRP A 116 -9.63 9.96 -7.58
N LYS A 117 -10.51 9.93 -6.57
CA LYS A 117 -11.61 8.95 -6.48
C LYS A 117 -12.49 8.90 -7.71
N GLU A 118 -12.81 10.05 -8.29
CA GLU A 118 -13.63 10.13 -9.49
C GLU A 118 -12.93 9.54 -10.73
N LYS A 119 -11.61 9.68 -10.81
CA LYS A 119 -10.82 9.01 -11.86
C LYS A 119 -10.75 7.50 -11.61
N ALA A 120 -10.43 7.11 -10.39
CA ALA A 120 -10.29 5.72 -10.02
C ALA A 120 -11.56 4.91 -10.30
N ARG A 121 -12.74 5.45 -9.98
CA ARG A 121 -14.04 4.82 -10.23
C ARG A 121 -14.37 4.61 -11.72
N LYS A 122 -13.67 5.29 -12.63
CA LYS A 122 -13.87 5.10 -14.08
C LYS A 122 -13.06 3.94 -14.64
N VAL A 123 -11.94 3.61 -14.01
CA VAL A 123 -10.99 2.61 -14.54
C VAL A 123 -10.91 1.34 -13.69
N PHE A 124 -11.35 1.40 -12.44
CA PHE A 124 -11.40 0.25 -11.55
C PHE A 124 -12.83 -0.15 -11.21
N SER A 125 -13.08 -1.44 -11.04
CA SER A 125 -14.32 -1.89 -10.43
C SER A 125 -14.37 -1.57 -8.93
N LYS A 126 -15.58 -1.59 -8.34
CA LYS A 126 -15.75 -1.39 -6.89
C LYS A 126 -14.98 -2.44 -6.08
N GLU A 127 -14.97 -3.68 -6.55
CA GLU A 127 -14.28 -4.81 -5.92
C GLU A 127 -12.76 -4.62 -5.97
N GLN A 128 -12.23 -4.15 -7.11
CA GLN A 128 -10.81 -3.82 -7.23
C GLN A 128 -10.42 -2.69 -6.26
N LEU A 129 -11.20 -1.60 -6.20
CA LEU A 129 -10.93 -0.49 -5.29
C LEU A 129 -11.05 -0.91 -3.82
N ASN A 130 -12.05 -1.71 -3.48
CA ASN A 130 -12.14 -2.30 -2.14
C ASN A 130 -10.88 -3.12 -1.82
N TYR A 131 -10.45 -3.97 -2.74
CA TYR A 131 -9.25 -4.78 -2.52
C TYR A 131 -7.98 -3.95 -2.37
N ILE A 132 -7.80 -2.93 -3.19
CA ILE A 132 -6.62 -2.05 -3.15
C ILE A 132 -6.50 -1.36 -1.78
N PHE A 133 -7.62 -0.84 -1.25
CA PHE A 133 -7.65 0.00 -0.05
C PHE A 133 -8.23 -0.67 1.20
N SER A 134 -8.36 -1.99 1.19
CA SER A 134 -8.71 -2.77 2.37
C SER A 134 -7.54 -3.62 2.84
N PHE A 135 -7.68 -4.19 4.04
CA PHE A 135 -6.74 -5.18 4.57
C PHE A 135 -7.12 -6.63 4.21
N ASN A 136 -7.94 -6.80 3.18
CA ASN A 136 -8.35 -8.13 2.71
C ASN A 136 -7.22 -8.78 1.90
N THR A 137 -7.12 -10.10 1.99
CA THR A 137 -6.30 -10.92 1.10
C THR A 137 -7.06 -11.22 -0.19
N LEU A 138 -6.35 -11.63 -1.23
CA LEU A 138 -6.98 -12.03 -2.51
C LEU A 138 -7.95 -13.21 -2.33
N SER A 139 -7.68 -14.12 -1.40
CA SER A 139 -8.57 -15.24 -1.07
C SER A 139 -9.85 -14.76 -0.38
N GLU A 140 -9.75 -13.80 0.55
CA GLU A 140 -10.92 -13.19 1.20
C GLU A 140 -11.77 -12.43 0.18
N LEU A 141 -11.16 -11.68 -0.74
CA LEU A 141 -11.88 -11.01 -1.83
C LEU A 141 -12.65 -12.02 -2.69
N LYS A 142 -12.00 -13.10 -3.14
CA LYS A 142 -12.64 -14.14 -3.96
C LYS A 142 -13.78 -14.82 -3.22
N ASN A 143 -13.62 -15.11 -1.93
CA ASN A 143 -14.66 -15.71 -1.12
C ASN A 143 -15.88 -14.77 -0.96
N ASN A 144 -15.64 -13.47 -0.81
CA ASN A 144 -16.69 -12.47 -0.74
C ASN A 144 -17.47 -12.36 -2.05
N LEU A 145 -16.81 -12.46 -3.20
CA LEU A 145 -17.45 -12.45 -4.52
C LEU A 145 -18.29 -13.69 -4.79
N THR A 146 -17.89 -14.86 -4.28
CA THR A 146 -18.62 -16.13 -4.47
C THR A 146 -19.77 -16.30 -3.49
N ASN A 147 -19.73 -15.63 -2.33
CA ASN A 147 -20.67 -15.77 -1.22
C ASN A 147 -21.69 -14.63 -1.12
N VAL A 148 -22.07 -14.01 -2.24
CA VAL A 148 -23.07 -12.91 -2.29
C VAL A 148 -24.44 -13.26 -1.66
N ASN A 149 -24.65 -14.50 -1.20
CA ASN A 149 -25.88 -14.96 -0.53
C ASN A 149 -25.75 -15.14 0.99
N ILE A 150 -24.63 -14.78 1.62
CA ILE A 150 -24.56 -14.82 3.07
C ILE A 150 -25.18 -13.53 3.59
N LYS A 151 -26.46 -13.59 3.97
CA LYS A 151 -27.09 -12.61 4.87
C LYS A 151 -26.10 -12.33 6.00
N SER A 152 -25.69 -11.06 6.10
CA SER A 152 -25.03 -10.57 7.28
C SER A 152 -25.83 -11.03 8.48
N THR A 153 -25.35 -12.05 9.17
CA THR A 153 -25.90 -12.42 10.46
C THR A 153 -25.51 -11.30 11.39
N THR A 154 -26.46 -10.44 11.67
CA THR A 154 -26.36 -9.40 12.70
C THR A 154 -25.89 -10.08 13.98
N ARG A 155 -24.58 -10.02 14.25
CA ARG A 155 -24.06 -10.23 15.59
C ARG A 155 -24.58 -9.06 16.42
N ALA A 156 -25.31 -9.39 17.49
CA ALA A 156 -25.74 -8.45 18.51
C ALA A 156 -24.50 -8.01 19.33
N GLY A 157 -23.66 -7.18 18.72
CA GLY A 157 -22.51 -6.51 19.29
C GLY A 157 -22.14 -5.40 18.32
N ALA A 158 -21.61 -4.29 18.79
CA ALA A 158 -21.14 -3.23 17.90
C ALA A 158 -20.12 -3.81 16.93
N GLU A 159 -20.47 -3.89 15.63
CA GLU A 159 -19.55 -4.33 14.59
C GLU A 159 -18.40 -3.31 14.50
N ASP A 160 -17.19 -3.81 14.27
CA ASP A 160 -16.04 -2.95 14.00
C ASP A 160 -16.24 -2.16 12.71
N CYS A 161 -15.81 -0.91 12.70
CA CYS A 161 -15.88 -0.07 11.52
C CYS A 161 -14.93 -0.60 10.45
N ASP A 162 -15.39 -0.79 9.22
CA ASP A 162 -14.62 -1.36 8.12
C ASP A 162 -14.40 -0.38 6.95
N CYS A 163 -15.06 0.76 6.97
CA CYS A 163 -14.96 1.79 5.93
C CYS A 163 -14.95 3.20 6.52
N SER A 164 -14.65 4.19 5.68
CA SER A 164 -14.79 5.61 5.99
C SER A 164 -15.88 6.28 5.15
N THR A 165 -16.78 7.01 5.79
CA THR A 165 -17.80 7.79 5.07
C THR A 165 -17.21 8.91 4.21
N LYS A 166 -15.98 9.33 4.50
CA LYS A 166 -15.25 10.37 3.73
C LYS A 166 -14.51 9.80 2.52
N SER A 167 -14.11 8.54 2.57
CA SER A 167 -13.39 7.86 1.51
C SER A 167 -13.87 6.42 1.43
N ASP A 168 -15.01 6.25 0.77
CA ASP A 168 -15.76 5.00 0.70
C ASP A 168 -15.27 4.11 -0.44
N TRP A 169 -14.78 2.91 -0.09
CA TRP A 169 -14.36 1.86 -0.99
C TRP A 169 -15.11 0.54 -0.76
N CYS A 170 -16.36 0.62 -0.30
CA CYS A 170 -17.20 -0.56 -0.16
C CYS A 170 -17.48 -1.24 -1.51
N SER A 171 -17.30 -2.54 -1.60
CA SER A 171 -17.57 -3.34 -2.80
C SER A 171 -19.07 -3.53 -3.05
N GLY A 172 -19.86 -3.63 -1.98
CA GLY A 172 -21.31 -3.80 -2.06
C GLY A 172 -22.05 -2.72 -1.28
N GLY A 173 -22.63 -1.72 -1.96
CA GLY A 173 -23.35 -0.65 -1.30
C GLY A 173 -22.46 0.57 -0.98
N ASN A 174 -22.75 1.24 0.14
CA ASN A 174 -22.05 2.45 0.58
C ASN A 174 -21.58 2.31 2.03
N CYS A 175 -20.57 3.08 2.39
CA CYS A 175 -20.18 3.21 3.78
C CYS A 175 -21.27 3.94 4.59
N GLY A 176 -21.94 3.22 5.48
CA GLY A 176 -22.97 3.76 6.36
C GLY A 176 -22.44 3.96 7.77
N GLY A 177 -22.64 5.16 8.34
CA GLY A 177 -22.39 5.45 9.77
C GLY A 177 -23.68 5.48 10.57
N PRO A 178 -23.68 5.58 11.88
CA PRO A 178 -22.75 5.21 12.92
C PRO A 178 -23.28 4.08 13.82
N ALA A 179 -23.07 2.83 13.45
CA ALA A 179 -23.44 1.68 14.29
C ALA A 179 -22.23 0.82 14.68
N CYS A 180 -21.03 1.29 14.42
CA CYS A 180 -19.79 0.54 14.67
C CYS A 180 -18.95 1.21 15.76
N ALA A 181 -18.07 0.43 16.40
CA ALA A 181 -17.08 0.94 17.32
C ALA A 181 -16.09 1.83 16.57
N PHE A 182 -15.79 3.00 17.13
CA PHE A 182 -14.81 3.92 16.55
C PHE A 182 -13.42 3.30 16.55
N GLN A 183 -12.76 3.32 15.37
CA GLN A 183 -11.39 2.86 15.24
C GLN A 183 -10.46 3.98 14.77
N SER A 184 -9.14 3.77 14.95
CA SER A 184 -8.11 4.69 14.53
C SER A 184 -7.99 4.77 12.99
N TYR A 185 -7.11 5.65 12.48
CA TYR A 185 -6.87 5.85 11.05
C TYR A 185 -6.35 4.58 10.38
N ALA A 186 -7.14 3.99 9.53
CA ALA A 186 -6.76 2.88 8.67
C ALA A 186 -7.80 2.58 7.58
N CYS A 187 -8.64 3.52 7.21
CA CYS A 187 -9.64 3.38 6.15
C CYS A 187 -9.43 4.35 5.00
N GLY A 188 -10.10 4.11 3.88
CA GLY A 188 -10.09 4.97 2.72
C GLY A 188 -8.78 4.93 1.93
N THR A 189 -8.64 5.86 1.00
CA THR A 189 -7.45 5.97 0.13
C THR A 189 -6.21 6.18 0.99
N LEU A 190 -5.18 5.39 0.71
CA LEU A 190 -3.92 5.39 1.45
C LEU A 190 -4.08 5.21 2.98
N TYR A 191 -5.20 4.66 3.43
CA TYR A 191 -5.51 4.44 4.85
C TYR A 191 -5.48 5.71 5.71
N LEU A 192 -5.85 6.86 5.13
CA LEU A 192 -5.73 8.18 5.75
C LEU A 192 -6.91 8.56 6.64
N TYR A 193 -7.99 7.83 6.58
CA TYR A 193 -9.25 8.22 7.21
C TYR A 193 -9.57 7.36 8.42
N HIS A 194 -10.35 7.93 9.33
CA HIS A 194 -10.98 7.14 10.37
C HIS A 194 -11.98 6.17 9.76
N CYS A 195 -12.02 4.98 10.31
CA CYS A 195 -13.07 4.02 10.06
C CYS A 195 -14.29 4.45 10.90
N ASP A 196 -15.31 4.99 10.28
CA ASP A 196 -16.48 5.57 10.92
C ASP A 196 -17.80 4.98 10.41
N GLY A 197 -17.74 3.90 9.66
CA GLY A 197 -18.91 3.23 9.10
C GLY A 197 -18.68 1.75 8.82
N THR A 198 -19.77 1.08 8.43
CA THR A 198 -19.77 -0.29 7.93
C THR A 198 -20.29 -0.32 6.50
N CYS A 199 -19.73 -1.20 5.67
CA CYS A 199 -20.18 -1.40 4.30
C CYS A 199 -21.56 -2.08 4.28
N ARG A 200 -22.61 -1.43 3.67
CA ARG A 200 -24.01 -1.89 3.61
C ARG A 200 -24.58 -1.82 2.22
#